data_4bcb6a59eeacb43fc968aea4866ae36e
#
_entry.id   4bcb6a59eeacb43fc968aea4866ae36e
#
_cell.length_a   1.000
_cell.length_b   1.000
_cell.length_c   1.000
_cell.angle_alpha   90.00
_cell.angle_beta   90.00
_cell.angle_gamma   90.00
#
_symmetry.space_group_name_H-M   'P 1'
#
loop_
_entity.id
_entity.type
_entity.pdbx_description
1 polymer ?
#
loop_
_entity_poly.entity_id
_entity_poly.type
_entity_poly.pdbx_seq_one_letter_code
_entity_poly.pdbx_strand_id
1 'polypeptide(L)' 'LQGVVDCFFEEDGALVVVDFKTDRIAPDALAERAEHYRPQLEAYSLALAQVIGKPVKEKILYFLRRGEQIIL' A
#
# COMPACT_ATOMS: atom_id res chain seq x y z
N LEU A 1 -9.62 -9.66 12.56
CA LEU A 1 -8.36 -9.00 12.27
C LEU A 1 -7.96 -9.21 10.83
N GLN A 2 -7.58 -8.17 10.18
CA GLN A 2 -7.11 -8.24 8.82
C GLN A 2 -5.71 -8.83 8.76
N GLY A 3 -5.46 -9.67 7.78
CA GLY A 3 -4.12 -10.16 7.55
C GLY A 3 -3.32 -9.11 6.79
N VAL A 4 -2.92 -8.06 7.48
CA VAL A 4 -2.20 -6.96 6.86
C VAL A 4 -0.72 -7.11 7.14
N VAL A 5 0.08 -7.10 6.09
CA VAL A 5 1.52 -7.09 6.21
C VAL A 5 2.04 -5.90 5.43
N ASP A 6 2.53 -4.92 6.17
CA ASP A 6 3.11 -3.73 5.54
C ASP A 6 4.62 -3.91 5.43
N CYS A 7 5.15 -3.52 4.30
CA CYS A 7 6.59 -3.53 4.13
C CYS A 7 7.01 -2.32 3.30
N PHE A 8 8.27 -2.01 3.39
CA PHE A 8 8.83 -0.93 2.58
C PHE A 8 10.28 -1.26 2.25
N PHE A 9 10.75 -0.66 1.18
CA PHE A 9 12.15 -0.76 0.82
C PHE A 9 12.59 0.54 0.17
N GLU A 10 13.89 0.74 0.14
CA GLU A 10 14.47 1.94 -0.45
C GLU A 10 14.90 1.66 -1.87
N GLU A 11 14.62 2.60 -2.76
CA GLU A 11 15.03 2.50 -4.16
C GLU A 11 15.39 3.90 -4.64
N ASP A 12 16.63 4.07 -5.08
CA ASP A 12 17.12 5.35 -5.60
C ASP A 12 16.93 6.51 -4.63
N GLY A 13 17.16 6.25 -3.34
CA GLY A 13 17.09 7.30 -2.33
C GLY A 13 15.68 7.65 -1.87
N ALA A 14 14.66 6.89 -2.29
CA ALA A 14 13.29 7.11 -1.89
C ALA A 14 12.67 5.79 -1.45
N LEU A 15 11.51 5.88 -0.80
CA LEU A 15 10.86 4.70 -0.23
C LEU A 15 9.73 4.23 -1.14
N VAL A 16 9.60 2.90 -1.25
CA VAL A 16 8.47 2.25 -1.86
C VAL A 16 7.72 1.52 -0.75
N VAL A 17 6.44 1.81 -0.58
CA VAL A 17 5.62 1.24 0.49
C VAL A 17 4.64 0.27 -0.13
N VAL A 18 4.58 -0.95 0.42
CA VAL A 18 3.67 -1.99 -0.06
C VAL A 18 2.81 -2.45 1.10
N ASP A 19 1.50 -2.43 0.88
CA ASP A 19 0.52 -2.88 1.85
C ASP A 19 -0.19 -4.10 1.26
N PHE A 20 -0.05 -5.26 1.91
CA PHE A 20 -0.64 -6.50 1.45
C PHE A 20 -2.02 -6.68 2.06
N LYS A 21 -3.00 -6.92 1.21
CA LYS A 21 -4.38 -7.14 1.62
C LYS A 21 -4.83 -8.55 1.25
N THR A 22 -5.60 -9.17 2.14
CA THR A 22 -6.10 -10.52 1.92
C THR A 22 -7.59 -10.54 1.64
N ASP A 23 -8.17 -9.40 1.30
CA ASP A 23 -9.60 -9.26 1.06
C ASP A 23 -10.05 -10.13 -0.11
N ARG A 24 -11.26 -10.64 -0.01
CA ARG A 24 -11.94 -11.25 -1.16
C ARG A 24 -12.73 -10.14 -1.84
N ILE A 25 -12.34 -9.81 -3.06
CA ILE A 25 -12.91 -8.66 -3.76
C ILE A 25 -13.34 -9.10 -5.16
N ALA A 26 -14.56 -8.72 -5.54
CA ALA A 26 -15.02 -8.95 -6.89
C ALA A 26 -14.16 -8.14 -7.87
N PRO A 27 -13.95 -8.65 -9.10
CA PRO A 27 -13.07 -7.94 -10.05
C PRO A 27 -13.48 -6.50 -10.32
N ASP A 28 -14.78 -6.22 -10.35
CA ASP A 28 -15.28 -4.88 -10.63
C ASP A 28 -15.25 -3.95 -9.42
N ALA A 29 -14.92 -4.46 -8.23
CA ALA A 29 -14.86 -3.68 -7.02
C ALA A 29 -13.43 -3.34 -6.59
N LEU A 30 -12.45 -3.72 -7.38
CA LEU A 30 -11.04 -3.58 -6.97
C LEU A 30 -10.64 -2.12 -6.81
N ALA A 31 -11.00 -1.28 -7.77
CA ALA A 31 -10.63 0.13 -7.72
C ALA A 31 -11.30 0.85 -6.55
N GLU A 32 -12.56 0.53 -6.30
CA GLU A 32 -13.28 1.12 -5.18
C GLU A 32 -12.66 0.71 -3.85
N ARG A 33 -12.27 -0.55 -3.72
CA ARG A 33 -11.66 -1.02 -2.51
C ARG A 33 -10.30 -0.37 -2.30
N ALA A 34 -9.54 -0.13 -3.38
CA ALA A 34 -8.28 0.57 -3.29
C ALA A 34 -8.48 1.98 -2.74
N GLU A 35 -9.52 2.69 -3.19
CA GLU A 35 -9.81 4.02 -2.68
C GLU A 35 -10.19 3.99 -1.21
N HIS A 36 -10.84 2.92 -0.77
CA HIS A 36 -11.17 2.74 0.65
C HIS A 36 -9.91 2.68 1.52
N TYR A 37 -8.85 2.08 1.01
CA TYR A 37 -7.61 1.93 1.76
C TYR A 37 -6.63 3.09 1.58
N ARG A 38 -6.88 3.98 0.61
CA ARG A 38 -5.95 5.07 0.31
C ARG A 38 -5.60 5.95 1.53
N PRO A 39 -6.57 6.42 2.33
CA PRO A 39 -6.21 7.28 3.46
C PRO A 39 -5.29 6.60 4.46
N GLN A 40 -5.50 5.30 4.70
CA GLN A 40 -4.67 4.54 5.63
C GLN A 40 -3.24 4.43 5.13
N LEU A 41 -3.08 4.12 3.85
CA LEU A 41 -1.76 3.95 3.27
C LEU A 41 -1.03 5.29 3.16
N GLU A 42 -1.74 6.36 2.88
CA GLU A 42 -1.14 7.68 2.84
C GLU A 42 -0.67 8.13 4.22
N ALA A 43 -1.48 7.89 5.26
CA ALA A 43 -1.09 8.25 6.62
C ALA A 43 0.14 7.44 7.06
N TYR A 44 0.16 6.15 6.77
CA TYR A 44 1.29 5.29 7.10
C TYR A 44 2.56 5.76 6.38
N SER A 45 2.42 6.09 5.10
CA SER A 45 3.55 6.52 4.29
C SER A 45 4.12 7.84 4.79
N LEU A 46 3.27 8.76 5.18
CA LEU A 46 3.71 10.05 5.72
C LEU A 46 4.50 9.86 7.02
N ALA A 47 3.97 9.04 7.92
CA ALA A 47 4.66 8.76 9.19
C ALA A 47 5.99 8.09 8.95
N LEU A 48 6.03 7.13 8.03
CA LEU A 48 7.26 6.41 7.70
C LEU A 48 8.32 7.34 7.12
N ALA A 49 7.91 8.23 6.22
CA ALA A 49 8.82 9.19 5.62
C ALA A 49 9.46 10.09 6.67
N GLN A 50 8.69 10.50 7.67
CA GLN A 50 9.21 11.32 8.76
C GLN A 50 10.20 10.57 9.64
N VAL A 51 9.90 9.31 9.94
CA VAL A 51 10.77 8.50 10.80
C VAL A 51 12.07 8.16 10.10
N ILE A 52 11.99 7.76 8.82
CA ILE A 52 13.18 7.35 8.06
C ILE A 52 13.96 8.56 7.53
N GLY A 53 13.25 9.66 7.29
CA GLY A 53 13.90 10.86 6.75
C GLY A 53 14.09 10.83 5.24
N LYS A 54 13.23 10.07 4.53
CA LYS A 54 13.29 9.95 3.08
C LYS A 54 11.90 10.06 2.50
N PRO A 55 11.76 10.59 1.28
CA PRO A 55 10.45 10.70 0.66
C PRO A 55 9.92 9.34 0.23
N VAL A 56 8.60 9.22 0.18
CA VAL A 56 7.95 8.04 -0.38
C VAL A 56 7.62 8.35 -1.84
N LYS A 57 8.17 7.56 -2.75
CA LYS A 57 7.95 7.78 -4.18
C LYS A 57 6.84 6.92 -4.74
N GLU A 58 6.49 5.83 -4.05
CA GLU A 58 5.47 4.92 -4.59
C GLU A 58 4.75 4.21 -3.44
N LYS A 59 3.44 4.10 -3.56
CA LYS A 59 2.58 3.42 -2.59
C LYS A 59 1.79 2.38 -3.34
N ILE A 60 1.89 1.12 -2.92
CA ILE A 60 1.31 0.00 -3.62
C ILE A 60 0.39 -0.78 -2.70
N LEU A 61 -0.83 -1.04 -3.16
CA LEU A 61 -1.73 -2.00 -2.53
C LEU A 61 -1.65 -3.30 -3.32
N TYR A 62 -1.28 -4.39 -2.66
CA TYR A 62 -1.18 -5.68 -3.31
C TYR A 62 -2.26 -6.61 -2.76
N PHE A 63 -3.19 -6.99 -3.61
CA PHE A 63 -4.31 -7.86 -3.22
C PHE A 63 -3.90 -9.30 -3.48
N LEU A 64 -3.51 -9.99 -2.42
CA LEU A 64 -2.89 -11.33 -2.52
C LEU A 64 -3.79 -12.37 -3.18
N ARG A 65 -5.09 -12.33 -2.86
CA ARG A 65 -6.00 -13.34 -3.39
C ARG A 65 -6.22 -13.21 -4.88
N ARG A 66 -5.99 -12.04 -5.43
CA ARG A 66 -6.14 -11.81 -6.86
C ARG A 66 -4.81 -11.75 -7.59
N GLY A 67 -3.71 -11.63 -6.86
CA GLY A 67 -2.41 -11.46 -7.48
C GLY A 67 -2.30 -10.15 -8.23
N GLU A 68 -3.01 -9.12 -7.79
CA GLU A 68 -3.04 -7.83 -8.47
C GLU A 68 -2.57 -6.72 -7.56
N GLN A 69 -1.89 -5.74 -8.14
CA GLN A 69 -1.43 -4.57 -7.40
C GLN A 69 -2.03 -3.31 -7.98
N ILE A 70 -2.23 -2.31 -7.11
CA ILE A 70 -2.68 -0.99 -7.50
C ILE A 70 -1.71 0.01 -6.94
N ILE A 71 -1.18 0.86 -7.81
CA ILE A 71 -0.25 1.91 -7.42
C ILE A 71 -1.07 3.17 -7.16
N LEU A 72 -0.96 3.70 -5.97
CA LEU A 72 -1.71 4.87 -5.54
C LEU A 72 -0.99 6.18 -5.82
#